data_67b9a5d4c37a153bb9bb0b7a344b4f26
#
_entry.id   67b9a5d4c37a153bb9bb0b7a344b4f26
#
_cell.length_a   1.000
_cell.length_b   1.000
_cell.length_c   1.000
_cell.angle_alpha   90.00
_cell.angle_beta   90.00
_cell.angle_gamma   90.00
#
_symmetry.space_group_name_H-M   'P 1'
#
loop_
_entity.id
_entity.type
_entity.pdbx_description
1 polymer ?
#
loop_
_entity_poly.entity_id
_entity_poly.type
_entity_poly.pdbx_seq_one_letter_code
_entity_poly.pdbx_strand_id
1 'polypeptide(L)'
;MPVQSTFNFDQMLSNAKEAYGEEMLAMADEGEYFAFTYTDNVAPSTTAGQFVKKYPDRCFNFGIAEPNQVGASAGLALSGVTVFAQVFGPFLSLRAADQIHTDIAYNDVNVRLIGTHSGVTAGGGPTHNCIADLALYRAIPNLTVVIPADAEQCKKVMRQSMTYKGPMVIRIDRGGSPNVYADKNYEFTIGKAIEVLSGKDVTIISAGSCVYWSMMGVKILKEKYGINAGLIDMHTLKPLDTETIAKCARQTGSIVTVEEASINGGLGSAVAEYLCENGFGGKFTRIGLPDEFSVLGSPDDVYKYYGMHPEGIAEKTAKLLGK
;
A
#
# COMPACT_ATOMS: atom_id res chain seq x y z
N MET A 1 -11.37 -15.32 13.36
CA MET A 1 -12.54 -14.48 13.71
C MET A 1 -12.32 -13.14 13.03
N PRO A 2 -13.34 -12.48 12.45
CA PRO A 2 -13.13 -11.13 11.92
C PRO A 2 -12.65 -10.23 13.04
N VAL A 3 -11.63 -9.40 12.79
CA VAL A 3 -11.16 -8.41 13.76
C VAL A 3 -12.29 -7.41 13.92
N GLN A 4 -13.05 -7.49 15.02
CA GLN A 4 -14.08 -6.50 15.33
C GLN A 4 -13.39 -5.19 15.62
N SER A 5 -13.29 -4.30 14.62
CA SER A 5 -12.90 -2.94 14.83
C SER A 5 -14.02 -2.20 15.55
N THR A 6 -13.89 -1.99 16.86
CA THR A 6 -14.69 -1.00 17.57
C THR A 6 -14.19 0.36 17.09
N PHE A 7 -14.92 0.96 16.17
CA PHE A 7 -14.54 2.17 15.48
C PHE A 7 -14.88 3.40 16.32
N ASN A 8 -13.89 4.25 16.58
CA ASN A 8 -14.09 5.60 17.11
C ASN A 8 -13.68 6.64 16.05
N PHE A 9 -14.64 7.42 15.55
CA PHE A 9 -14.44 8.43 14.50
C PHE A 9 -13.52 9.59 14.91
N ASP A 10 -13.26 9.76 16.20
CA ASP A 10 -12.40 10.80 16.76
C ASP A 10 -10.94 10.34 16.92
N GLN A 11 -10.55 9.20 16.35
CA GLN A 11 -9.18 8.69 16.45
C GLN A 11 -8.21 9.55 15.64
N MET A 12 -7.09 9.84 16.28
CA MET A 12 -5.97 10.58 15.69
C MET A 12 -5.53 9.93 14.37
N LEU A 13 -5.30 10.78 13.37
CA LEU A 13 -4.65 10.38 12.13
C LEU A 13 -3.32 9.70 12.46
N SER A 14 -3.14 8.48 12.01
CA SER A 14 -1.87 7.79 12.07
C SER A 14 -1.03 8.16 10.85
N ASN A 15 0.27 8.21 10.99
CA ASN A 15 1.15 8.61 9.90
C ASN A 15 2.10 7.47 9.54
N ALA A 16 1.75 6.69 8.52
CA ALA A 16 2.58 5.59 8.04
C ALA A 16 3.97 6.06 7.58
N LYS A 17 4.08 7.31 7.12
CA LYS A 17 5.35 7.94 6.76
C LYS A 17 6.29 8.13 7.96
N GLU A 18 5.75 8.37 9.15
CA GLU A 18 6.59 8.43 10.36
C GLU A 18 6.80 7.02 10.95
N ALA A 19 5.83 6.12 10.78
CA ALA A 19 5.84 4.79 11.36
C ALA A 19 7.01 3.93 10.88
N TYR A 20 7.43 4.02 9.61
CA TYR A 20 8.60 3.26 9.14
C TYR A 20 9.89 3.73 9.83
N GLY A 21 10.05 5.04 10.05
CA GLY A 21 11.21 5.59 10.76
C GLY A 21 11.20 5.24 12.25
N GLU A 22 10.04 5.27 12.90
CA GLU A 22 9.88 4.81 14.29
C GLU A 22 10.27 3.35 14.42
N GLU A 23 9.85 2.50 13.49
CA GLU A 23 10.13 1.08 13.54
C GLU A 23 11.60 0.78 13.21
N MET A 24 12.22 1.52 12.29
CA MET A 24 13.66 1.44 12.05
C MET A 24 14.46 1.76 13.33
N LEU A 25 14.07 2.82 14.06
CA LEU A 25 14.70 3.14 15.34
C LEU A 25 14.54 2.01 16.35
N ALA A 26 13.33 1.49 16.51
CA ALA A 26 13.05 0.41 17.46
C ALA A 26 13.85 -0.86 17.14
N MET A 27 13.84 -1.30 15.87
CA MET A 27 14.60 -2.48 15.44
C MET A 27 16.11 -2.31 15.67
N ALA A 28 16.66 -1.12 15.36
CA ALA A 28 18.09 -0.86 15.56
C ALA A 28 18.46 -0.77 17.05
N ASP A 29 17.57 -0.24 17.89
CA ASP A 29 17.76 -0.21 19.35
C ASP A 29 17.71 -1.62 19.98
N GLU A 30 16.96 -2.54 19.37
CA GLU A 30 16.90 -3.96 19.70
C GLU A 30 18.12 -4.77 19.20
N GLY A 31 18.99 -4.15 18.40
CA GLY A 31 20.24 -4.78 17.91
C GLY A 31 20.17 -5.28 16.46
N GLU A 32 19.08 -5.07 15.75
CA GLU A 32 19.00 -5.42 14.33
C GLU A 32 19.95 -4.55 13.49
N TYR A 33 20.62 -5.19 12.51
CA TYR A 33 21.55 -4.50 11.62
C TYR A 33 21.01 -4.46 10.19
N PHE A 34 20.89 -3.26 9.65
CA PHE A 34 20.52 -2.97 8.27
C PHE A 34 21.14 -1.65 7.84
N ALA A 35 21.30 -1.43 6.54
CA ALA A 35 21.67 -0.15 5.98
C ALA A 35 20.42 0.66 5.58
N PHE A 36 20.54 1.98 5.63
CA PHE A 36 19.52 2.92 5.17
C PHE A 36 20.08 3.82 4.09
N THR A 37 19.44 3.83 2.93
CA THR A 37 19.80 4.70 1.81
C THR A 37 18.63 5.64 1.49
N TYR A 38 18.94 6.88 1.12
CA TYR A 38 17.92 7.88 0.80
C TYR A 38 18.44 8.94 -0.17
N THR A 39 17.49 9.65 -0.83
CA THR A 39 17.77 10.81 -1.68
C THR A 39 17.35 12.06 -0.94
N ASP A 40 18.17 12.93 -0.56
CA ASP A 40 18.00 14.28 0.02
C ASP A 40 16.58 14.71 0.49
N ASN A 41 15.73 13.75 0.78
CA ASN A 41 14.29 13.88 1.10
C ASN A 41 13.93 13.45 2.53
N VAL A 42 14.94 13.14 3.35
CA VAL A 42 14.77 12.79 4.77
C VAL A 42 15.07 14.01 5.62
N ALA A 43 14.02 14.70 6.05
CA ALA A 43 14.19 15.87 6.90
C ALA A 43 14.63 15.48 8.33
N PRO A 44 15.54 16.23 8.96
CA PRO A 44 16.03 15.95 10.33
C PRO A 44 14.93 15.89 11.40
N SER A 45 13.79 16.52 11.15
CA SER A 45 12.63 16.54 12.07
C SER A 45 11.76 15.28 12.01
N THR A 46 11.94 14.42 11.00
CA THR A 46 11.19 13.17 10.86
C THR A 46 11.81 12.05 11.69
N THR A 47 11.06 10.99 11.94
CA THR A 47 11.57 9.81 12.66
C THR A 47 12.70 9.10 11.89
N ALA A 48 12.62 9.06 10.57
CA ALA A 48 13.74 8.61 9.72
C ALA A 48 14.97 9.52 9.85
N GLY A 49 14.79 10.85 9.97
CA GLY A 49 15.89 11.77 10.24
C GLY A 49 16.52 11.57 11.62
N GLN A 50 15.74 11.20 12.62
CA GLN A 50 16.27 10.81 13.94
C GLN A 50 17.10 9.52 13.85
N PHE A 51 16.68 8.54 13.02
CA PHE A 51 17.46 7.34 12.74
C PHE A 51 18.82 7.70 12.12
N VAL A 52 18.84 8.55 11.09
CA VAL A 52 20.09 9.04 10.46
C VAL A 52 21.02 9.70 11.46
N LYS A 53 20.46 10.52 12.36
CA LYS A 53 21.25 11.19 13.42
C LYS A 53 21.84 10.20 14.44
N LYS A 54 21.09 9.15 14.80
CA LYS A 54 21.48 8.18 15.84
C LYS A 54 22.46 7.12 15.31
N TYR A 55 22.29 6.73 14.05
CA TYR A 55 23.06 5.64 13.41
C TYR A 55 23.71 6.08 12.09
N PRO A 56 24.55 7.14 12.08
CA PRO A 56 25.09 7.73 10.85
C PRO A 56 25.95 6.76 10.02
N ASP A 57 26.66 5.82 10.69
CA ASP A 57 27.60 4.90 10.04
C ASP A 57 26.91 3.87 9.12
N ARG A 58 25.59 3.74 9.17
CA ARG A 58 24.81 2.84 8.32
C ARG A 58 23.79 3.58 7.44
N CYS A 59 23.95 4.91 7.31
CA CYS A 59 23.05 5.77 6.56
C CYS A 59 23.80 6.47 5.40
N PHE A 60 23.25 6.41 4.19
CA PHE A 60 23.87 6.92 2.99
C PHE A 60 22.90 7.82 2.22
N ASN A 61 23.27 9.11 2.08
CA ASN A 61 22.54 10.08 1.27
C ASN A 61 23.16 10.15 -0.12
N PHE A 62 22.38 9.90 -1.17
CA PHE A 62 22.82 9.93 -2.56
C PHE A 62 22.48 11.23 -3.29
N GLY A 63 21.91 12.23 -2.60
CA GLY A 63 21.34 13.41 -3.24
C GLY A 63 20.12 13.05 -4.10
N ILE A 64 19.69 13.94 -5.00
CA ILE A 64 18.55 13.68 -5.90
C ILE A 64 19.05 12.83 -7.09
N ALA A 65 19.31 11.55 -6.82
CA ALA A 65 19.87 10.59 -7.78
C ALA A 65 19.33 9.16 -7.54
N GLU A 66 18.03 8.98 -7.70
CA GLU A 66 17.31 7.74 -7.37
C GLU A 66 17.89 6.49 -8.07
N PRO A 67 18.24 6.53 -9.38
CA PRO A 67 18.89 5.39 -10.03
C PRO A 67 20.19 4.98 -9.35
N ASN A 68 21.04 5.94 -9.00
CA ASN A 68 22.30 5.68 -8.32
C ASN A 68 22.08 5.12 -6.90
N GLN A 69 21.12 5.65 -6.16
CA GLN A 69 20.76 5.13 -4.84
C GLN A 69 20.29 3.67 -4.92
N VAL A 70 19.40 3.34 -5.86
CA VAL A 70 18.84 1.99 -6.01
C VAL A 70 19.94 1.00 -6.44
N GLY A 71 20.79 1.36 -7.40
CA GLY A 71 21.92 0.53 -7.80
C GLY A 71 22.94 0.31 -6.67
N ALA A 72 23.29 1.37 -5.91
CA ALA A 72 24.16 1.25 -4.74
C ALA A 72 23.53 0.39 -3.63
N SER A 73 22.20 0.48 -3.44
CA SER A 73 21.48 -0.38 -2.48
C SER A 73 21.56 -1.85 -2.86
N ALA A 74 21.51 -2.17 -4.15
CA ALA A 74 21.75 -3.53 -4.65
C ALA A 74 23.15 -4.03 -4.32
N GLY A 75 24.17 -3.19 -4.52
CA GLY A 75 25.56 -3.51 -4.17
C GLY A 75 25.75 -3.78 -2.67
N LEU A 76 25.14 -2.97 -1.81
CA LEU A 76 25.13 -3.20 -0.36
C LEU A 76 24.43 -4.51 -0.01
N ALA A 77 23.30 -4.82 -0.63
CA ALA A 77 22.57 -6.05 -0.36
C ALA A 77 23.32 -7.30 -0.85
N LEU A 78 24.06 -7.22 -1.96
CA LEU A 78 24.95 -8.29 -2.41
C LEU A 78 26.11 -8.56 -1.46
N SER A 79 26.50 -7.58 -0.64
CA SER A 79 27.49 -7.81 0.44
C SER A 79 26.91 -8.48 1.69
N GLY A 80 25.62 -8.86 1.67
CA GLY A 80 24.94 -9.59 2.73
C GLY A 80 24.16 -8.73 3.74
N VAL A 81 23.99 -7.43 3.45
CA VAL A 81 23.27 -6.51 4.34
C VAL A 81 21.84 -6.31 3.83
N THR A 82 20.84 -6.39 4.72
CA THR A 82 19.49 -5.91 4.39
C THR A 82 19.51 -4.39 4.23
N VAL A 83 18.93 -3.86 3.16
CA VAL A 83 18.95 -2.43 2.87
C VAL A 83 17.51 -1.90 2.83
N PHE A 84 17.23 -0.84 3.60
CA PHE A 84 16.05 -0.01 3.43
C PHE A 84 16.41 1.19 2.56
N ALA A 85 15.76 1.31 1.39
CA ALA A 85 16.00 2.37 0.41
C ALA A 85 14.76 3.25 0.29
N GLN A 86 14.80 4.47 0.86
CA GLN A 86 13.64 5.37 0.88
C GLN A 86 13.73 6.38 -0.26
N VAL A 87 12.66 6.47 -1.05
CA VAL A 87 12.48 7.39 -2.18
C VAL A 87 11.04 7.85 -2.25
N PHE A 88 10.75 9.00 -2.84
CA PHE A 88 9.37 9.33 -3.20
C PHE A 88 8.84 8.39 -4.29
N GLY A 89 7.63 7.86 -4.09
CA GLY A 89 7.02 6.84 -4.94
C GLY A 89 7.11 7.11 -6.45
N PRO A 90 6.74 8.31 -6.96
CA PRO A 90 6.83 8.59 -8.39
C PRO A 90 8.25 8.52 -8.94
N PHE A 91 9.24 8.92 -8.15
CA PHE A 91 10.64 8.89 -8.58
C PHE A 91 11.25 7.51 -8.41
N LEU A 92 10.84 6.76 -7.40
CA LEU A 92 11.21 5.36 -7.26
C LEU A 92 10.68 4.54 -8.44
N SER A 93 9.38 4.66 -8.74
CA SER A 93 8.74 3.83 -9.76
C SER A 93 9.13 4.20 -11.20
N LEU A 94 9.27 5.50 -11.52
CA LEU A 94 9.48 5.91 -12.90
C LEU A 94 10.95 6.21 -13.22
N ARG A 95 11.70 6.83 -12.29
CA ARG A 95 13.10 7.19 -12.54
C ARG A 95 14.07 6.02 -12.34
N ALA A 96 13.83 5.20 -11.30
CA ALA A 96 14.69 4.07 -10.96
C ALA A 96 14.13 2.72 -11.43
N ALA A 97 13.16 2.71 -12.35
CA ALA A 97 12.50 1.48 -12.83
C ALA A 97 13.50 0.45 -13.36
N ASP A 98 14.48 0.88 -14.14
CA ASP A 98 15.51 0.02 -14.71
C ASP A 98 16.37 -0.63 -13.61
N GLN A 99 16.83 0.15 -12.64
CA GLN A 99 17.63 -0.36 -11.51
C GLN A 99 16.82 -1.28 -10.59
N ILE A 100 15.52 -1.02 -10.40
CA ILE A 100 14.65 -1.96 -9.69
C ILE A 100 14.55 -3.28 -10.45
N HIS A 101 14.41 -3.24 -11.76
CA HIS A 101 14.31 -4.43 -12.60
C HIS A 101 15.63 -5.20 -12.66
N THR A 102 16.75 -4.51 -13.04
CA THR A 102 18.04 -5.15 -13.36
C THR A 102 18.88 -5.40 -12.13
N ASP A 103 18.99 -4.43 -11.23
CA ASP A 103 19.95 -4.53 -10.12
C ASP A 103 19.32 -5.17 -8.89
N ILE A 104 18.03 -4.92 -8.63
CA ILE A 104 17.33 -5.40 -7.46
C ILE A 104 16.61 -6.73 -7.74
N ALA A 105 15.62 -6.73 -8.65
CA ALA A 105 14.71 -7.86 -8.82
C ALA A 105 15.35 -9.03 -9.59
N TYR A 106 16.14 -8.75 -10.60
CA TYR A 106 16.85 -9.80 -11.36
C TYR A 106 17.88 -10.52 -10.49
N ASN A 107 18.57 -9.80 -9.62
CA ASN A 107 19.55 -10.36 -8.68
C ASN A 107 18.93 -10.93 -7.40
N ASP A 108 17.61 -10.80 -7.21
CA ASP A 108 16.84 -11.28 -6.06
C ASP A 108 17.44 -10.86 -4.70
N VAL A 109 17.88 -9.61 -4.58
CA VAL A 109 18.60 -9.09 -3.42
C VAL A 109 17.66 -8.55 -2.32
N ASN A 110 18.11 -8.58 -1.08
CA ASN A 110 17.35 -8.15 0.10
C ASN A 110 17.30 -6.62 0.24
N VAL A 111 16.65 -5.95 -0.69
CA VAL A 111 16.38 -4.51 -0.63
C VAL A 111 14.89 -4.26 -0.37
N ARG A 112 14.61 -3.40 0.60
CA ARG A 112 13.27 -2.91 0.97
C ARG A 112 13.13 -1.50 0.43
N LEU A 113 12.48 -1.38 -0.71
CA LEU A 113 12.23 -0.11 -1.40
C LEU A 113 11.04 0.57 -0.73
N ILE A 114 11.28 1.62 0.05
CA ILE A 114 10.22 2.39 0.74
C ILE A 114 9.80 3.54 -0.17
N GLY A 115 8.68 3.34 -0.88
CA GLY A 115 8.08 4.35 -1.74
C GLY A 115 7.12 5.24 -0.94
N THR A 116 7.59 6.39 -0.46
CA THR A 116 6.73 7.38 0.23
C THR A 116 6.05 8.31 -0.76
N HIS A 117 5.01 9.05 -0.32
CA HIS A 117 4.27 9.96 -1.19
C HIS A 117 3.58 9.26 -2.38
N SER A 118 3.23 7.99 -2.18
CA SER A 118 2.52 7.22 -3.18
C SER A 118 1.03 7.64 -3.27
N GLY A 119 0.38 7.31 -4.38
CA GLY A 119 -1.01 7.70 -4.64
C GLY A 119 -1.16 9.18 -4.96
N VAL A 120 -2.25 9.79 -4.51
CA VAL A 120 -2.63 11.18 -4.80
C VAL A 120 -2.54 12.11 -3.59
N THR A 121 -2.00 11.63 -2.48
CA THR A 121 -1.90 12.39 -1.22
C THR A 121 -0.70 13.34 -1.15
N ALA A 122 0.16 13.35 -2.18
CA ALA A 122 1.39 14.13 -2.16
C ALA A 122 1.19 15.65 -2.14
N GLY A 123 0.04 16.18 -2.57
CA GLY A 123 -0.25 17.61 -2.62
C GLY A 123 0.60 18.41 -3.62
N GLY A 124 1.51 17.74 -4.32
CA GLY A 124 2.38 18.33 -5.35
C GLY A 124 1.82 18.26 -6.77
N GLY A 125 0.59 17.78 -6.92
CA GLY A 125 -0.08 17.57 -8.19
C GLY A 125 0.48 16.43 -9.03
N PRO A 126 0.11 16.29 -10.31
CA PRO A 126 0.39 15.13 -11.15
C PRO A 126 1.87 14.74 -11.25
N THR A 127 2.80 15.69 -11.13
CA THR A 127 4.25 15.42 -11.19
C THR A 127 4.80 14.73 -9.95
N HIS A 128 4.06 14.79 -8.83
CA HIS A 128 4.41 14.17 -7.56
C HIS A 128 3.41 13.10 -7.11
N ASN A 129 2.27 12.97 -7.78
CA ASN A 129 1.32 11.89 -7.56
C ASN A 129 1.83 10.61 -8.20
N CYS A 130 1.72 9.51 -7.49
CA CYS A 130 2.25 8.21 -7.89
C CYS A 130 1.08 7.26 -8.16
N ILE A 131 0.60 7.22 -9.39
CA ILE A 131 -0.58 6.45 -9.77
C ILE A 131 -0.28 5.25 -10.67
N ALA A 132 0.91 5.20 -11.30
CA ALA A 132 1.32 4.14 -12.22
C ALA A 132 2.22 3.08 -11.57
N ASP A 133 2.64 3.30 -10.34
CA ASP A 133 3.62 2.50 -9.60
C ASP A 133 3.20 1.04 -9.43
N LEU A 134 1.96 0.78 -9.07
CA LEU A 134 1.46 -0.58 -8.85
C LEU A 134 1.48 -1.42 -10.13
N ALA A 135 1.13 -0.82 -11.27
CA ALA A 135 1.20 -1.49 -12.56
C ALA A 135 2.64 -1.88 -12.92
N LEU A 136 3.59 -0.96 -12.72
CA LEU A 136 5.00 -1.18 -12.97
C LEU A 136 5.57 -2.27 -12.05
N TYR A 137 5.35 -2.17 -10.75
CA TYR A 137 5.90 -3.14 -9.78
C TYR A 137 5.32 -4.54 -9.97
N ARG A 138 4.04 -4.67 -10.34
CA ARG A 138 3.43 -5.96 -10.64
C ARG A 138 4.10 -6.67 -11.82
N ALA A 139 4.52 -5.91 -12.83
CA ALA A 139 5.15 -6.45 -14.03
C ALA A 139 6.60 -6.96 -13.80
N ILE A 140 7.29 -6.49 -12.76
CA ILE A 140 8.68 -6.89 -12.47
C ILE A 140 8.69 -8.25 -11.75
N PRO A 141 9.33 -9.31 -12.29
CA PRO A 141 9.47 -10.61 -11.60
C PRO A 141 10.17 -10.48 -10.25
N ASN A 142 9.97 -11.45 -9.35
CA ASN A 142 10.58 -11.57 -8.02
C ASN A 142 10.24 -10.43 -7.03
N LEU A 143 9.71 -9.31 -7.48
CA LEU A 143 9.43 -8.15 -6.64
C LEU A 143 8.15 -8.34 -5.82
N THR A 144 8.26 -8.34 -4.50
CA THR A 144 7.10 -8.32 -3.58
C THR A 144 6.58 -6.89 -3.45
N VAL A 145 5.25 -6.72 -3.39
CA VAL A 145 4.61 -5.40 -3.29
C VAL A 145 3.63 -5.37 -2.14
N VAL A 146 3.92 -4.55 -1.12
CA VAL A 146 3.11 -4.41 0.09
C VAL A 146 2.63 -2.97 0.25
N ILE A 147 1.36 -2.79 0.60
CA ILE A 147 0.67 -1.50 0.69
C ILE A 147 -0.02 -1.43 2.06
N PRO A 148 0.68 -1.06 3.13
CA PRO A 148 0.09 -1.03 4.47
C PRO A 148 -1.08 -0.04 4.54
N ALA A 149 -2.16 -0.45 5.24
CA ALA A 149 -3.37 0.35 5.39
C ALA A 149 -3.22 1.51 6.38
N ASP A 150 -2.35 1.35 7.39
CA ASP A 150 -2.12 2.35 8.44
C ASP A 150 -0.71 2.25 9.05
N ALA A 151 -0.42 3.09 10.03
CA ALA A 151 0.88 3.16 10.69
C ALA A 151 1.24 1.86 11.42
N GLU A 152 0.30 1.24 12.11
CA GLU A 152 0.57 -0.01 12.85
C GLU A 152 0.84 -1.17 11.90
N GLN A 153 0.14 -1.23 10.79
CA GLN A 153 0.42 -2.22 9.75
C GLN A 153 1.78 -1.96 9.09
N CYS A 154 2.13 -0.69 8.86
CA CYS A 154 3.46 -0.31 8.35
C CYS A 154 4.57 -0.85 9.26
N LYS A 155 4.47 -0.71 10.58
CA LYS A 155 5.44 -1.27 11.55
C LYS A 155 5.55 -2.79 11.44
N LYS A 156 4.41 -3.49 11.31
CA LYS A 156 4.41 -4.95 11.12
C LYS A 156 5.10 -5.37 9.81
N VAL A 157 4.86 -4.64 8.72
CA VAL A 157 5.55 -4.86 7.44
C VAL A 157 7.05 -4.68 7.61
N MET A 158 7.49 -3.59 8.24
CA MET A 158 8.92 -3.32 8.47
C MET A 158 9.60 -4.47 9.21
N ARG A 159 9.04 -4.92 10.33
CA ARG A 159 9.59 -6.06 11.10
C ARG A 159 9.61 -7.35 10.31
N GLN A 160 8.49 -7.73 9.70
CA GLN A 160 8.41 -8.99 8.96
C GLN A 160 9.34 -8.97 7.74
N SER A 161 9.58 -7.78 7.15
CA SER A 161 10.47 -7.62 6.01
C SER A 161 11.93 -7.97 6.34
N MET A 162 12.38 -7.87 7.59
CA MET A 162 13.76 -8.22 7.99
C MET A 162 14.10 -9.68 7.71
N THR A 163 13.14 -10.57 7.92
CA THR A 163 13.31 -12.02 7.70
C THR A 163 12.76 -12.51 6.36
N TYR A 164 12.08 -11.63 5.61
CA TYR A 164 11.54 -11.96 4.29
C TYR A 164 12.68 -12.02 3.26
N LYS A 165 12.67 -13.05 2.42
CA LYS A 165 13.69 -13.23 1.36
C LYS A 165 13.26 -12.55 0.05
N GLY A 166 14.23 -12.00 -0.64
CA GLY A 166 14.03 -11.32 -1.92
C GLY A 166 13.62 -9.85 -1.78
N PRO A 167 13.50 -9.14 -2.90
CA PRO A 167 13.22 -7.71 -2.94
C PRO A 167 11.76 -7.38 -2.61
N MET A 168 11.55 -6.21 -2.01
CA MET A 168 10.22 -5.78 -1.61
C MET A 168 10.05 -4.27 -1.81
N VAL A 169 8.90 -3.87 -2.35
CA VAL A 169 8.39 -2.50 -2.28
C VAL A 169 7.41 -2.39 -1.12
N ILE A 170 7.61 -1.40 -0.26
CA ILE A 170 6.69 -0.97 0.79
C ILE A 170 6.13 0.38 0.34
N ARG A 171 4.88 0.38 -0.10
CA ARG A 171 4.22 1.55 -0.69
C ARG A 171 3.47 2.32 0.37
N ILE A 172 3.90 3.54 0.66
CA ILE A 172 3.37 4.37 1.74
C ILE A 172 2.85 5.69 1.16
N ASP A 173 1.67 6.12 1.57
CA ASP A 173 1.13 7.43 1.26
C ASP A 173 1.89 8.58 1.97
N ARG A 174 1.55 9.82 1.67
CA ARG A 174 2.09 10.99 2.37
C ARG A 174 1.21 11.42 3.54
N GLY A 175 -0.08 11.19 3.42
CA GLY A 175 -1.10 11.68 4.34
C GLY A 175 -1.12 10.93 5.66
N GLY A 176 -1.82 11.50 6.62
CA GLY A 176 -2.26 10.75 7.78
C GLY A 176 -3.50 9.96 7.40
N SER A 177 -3.47 8.66 7.53
CA SER A 177 -4.65 7.81 7.43
C SER A 177 -5.09 7.42 8.84
N PRO A 178 -6.39 7.41 9.15
CA PRO A 178 -6.85 6.88 10.42
C PRO A 178 -6.47 5.40 10.55
N ASN A 179 -6.25 4.96 11.79
CA ASN A 179 -6.00 3.55 12.04
C ASN A 179 -7.22 2.70 11.61
N VAL A 180 -6.95 1.67 10.84
CA VAL A 180 -7.95 0.68 10.44
C VAL A 180 -8.20 -0.31 11.58
N TYR A 181 -7.13 -0.71 12.24
CA TYR A 181 -7.16 -1.75 13.27
C TYR A 181 -7.11 -1.11 14.67
N ALA A 182 -8.19 -1.26 15.44
CA ALA A 182 -8.26 -0.79 16.83
C ALA A 182 -7.39 -1.65 17.76
N ASP A 183 -7.34 -2.97 17.52
CA ASP A 183 -6.43 -3.88 18.23
C ASP A 183 -5.13 -4.03 17.44
N LYS A 184 -4.01 -3.68 18.07
CA LYS A 184 -2.68 -3.81 17.50
C LYS A 184 -2.19 -5.27 17.43
N ASN A 185 -2.84 -6.19 18.15
CA ASN A 185 -2.44 -7.59 18.28
C ASN A 185 -3.05 -8.53 17.23
N TYR A 186 -3.50 -8.00 16.09
CA TYR A 186 -3.97 -8.84 14.98
C TYR A 186 -2.80 -9.54 14.27
N GLU A 187 -3.08 -10.72 13.73
CA GLU A 187 -2.12 -11.45 12.90
C GLU A 187 -1.89 -10.73 11.57
N PHE A 188 -0.62 -10.58 11.21
CA PHE A 188 -0.20 -10.02 9.94
C PHE A 188 0.81 -10.95 9.28
N THR A 189 0.58 -11.29 8.02
CA THR A 189 1.51 -12.11 7.22
C THR A 189 1.56 -11.58 5.80
N ILE A 190 2.75 -11.21 5.31
CA ILE A 190 2.95 -10.79 3.93
C ILE A 190 2.40 -11.88 2.98
N GLY A 191 1.54 -11.49 2.05
CA GLY A 191 0.89 -12.41 1.12
C GLY A 191 -0.45 -12.99 1.57
N LYS A 192 -0.93 -12.68 2.79
CA LYS A 192 -2.24 -13.13 3.31
C LYS A 192 -3.12 -11.94 3.64
N ALA A 193 -4.22 -11.80 2.92
CA ALA A 193 -5.18 -10.72 3.12
C ALA A 193 -5.93 -10.85 4.45
N ILE A 194 -6.42 -9.72 4.97
CA ILE A 194 -7.14 -9.67 6.25
C ILE A 194 -8.62 -9.37 5.99
N GLU A 195 -9.51 -10.20 6.54
CA GLU A 195 -10.94 -9.92 6.55
C GLU A 195 -11.25 -8.90 7.65
N VAL A 196 -11.45 -7.64 7.24
CA VAL A 196 -11.76 -6.52 8.15
C VAL A 196 -13.22 -6.58 8.60
N LEU A 197 -14.13 -6.77 7.63
CA LEU A 197 -15.57 -6.87 7.86
C LEU A 197 -16.15 -8.03 7.05
N SER A 198 -17.03 -8.83 7.67
CA SER A 198 -17.79 -9.86 6.98
C SER A 198 -19.02 -9.28 6.28
N GLY A 199 -19.36 -9.79 5.09
CA GLY A 199 -20.55 -9.40 4.32
C GLY A 199 -21.12 -10.54 3.50
N LYS A 200 -22.36 -10.37 3.04
CA LYS A 200 -23.08 -11.40 2.25
C LYS A 200 -23.54 -10.95 0.87
N ASP A 201 -23.65 -9.63 0.64
CA ASP A 201 -24.23 -9.09 -0.61
C ASP A 201 -23.15 -8.69 -1.62
N VAL A 202 -21.99 -8.23 -1.16
CA VAL A 202 -20.84 -7.80 -1.95
C VAL A 202 -19.59 -7.83 -1.08
N THR A 203 -18.42 -8.08 -1.69
CA THR A 203 -17.13 -7.90 -1.03
C THR A 203 -16.36 -6.75 -1.66
N ILE A 204 -15.93 -5.81 -0.83
CA ILE A 204 -14.98 -4.77 -1.21
C ILE A 204 -13.57 -5.27 -0.89
N ILE A 205 -12.67 -5.25 -1.86
CA ILE A 205 -11.26 -5.59 -1.71
C ILE A 205 -10.47 -4.28 -1.88
N SER A 206 -9.74 -3.88 -0.86
CA SER A 206 -9.05 -2.59 -0.83
C SER A 206 -7.62 -2.74 -0.32
N ALA A 207 -6.75 -1.77 -0.54
CA ALA A 207 -5.38 -1.74 -0.05
C ALA A 207 -4.95 -0.33 0.33
N GLY A 208 -3.99 -0.23 1.25
CA GLY A 208 -3.47 1.05 1.72
C GLY A 208 -4.54 1.91 2.41
N SER A 209 -4.39 3.22 2.32
CA SER A 209 -5.35 4.19 2.90
C SER A 209 -6.80 3.99 2.44
N CYS A 210 -7.02 3.39 1.26
CA CYS A 210 -8.35 3.10 0.77
C CYS A 210 -9.12 2.07 1.62
N VAL A 211 -8.45 1.29 2.47
CA VAL A 211 -9.12 0.36 3.41
C VAL A 211 -9.99 1.12 4.40
N TYR A 212 -9.47 2.22 4.96
CA TYR A 212 -10.25 3.09 5.84
C TYR A 212 -11.47 3.69 5.13
N TRP A 213 -11.28 4.27 3.96
CA TRP A 213 -12.37 4.88 3.20
C TRP A 213 -13.43 3.86 2.78
N SER A 214 -13.00 2.65 2.44
CA SER A 214 -13.89 1.53 2.14
C SER A 214 -14.69 1.09 3.36
N MET A 215 -14.10 1.07 4.55
CA MET A 215 -14.78 0.73 5.80
C MET A 215 -15.90 1.73 6.10
N MET A 216 -15.64 3.01 5.86
CA MET A 216 -16.66 4.07 5.97
C MET A 216 -17.75 3.91 4.90
N GLY A 217 -17.37 3.55 3.68
CA GLY A 217 -18.31 3.23 2.60
C GLY A 217 -19.23 2.05 2.94
N VAL A 218 -18.70 1.00 3.60
CA VAL A 218 -19.50 -0.14 4.09
C VAL A 218 -20.58 0.29 5.09
N LYS A 219 -20.25 1.23 5.98
CA LYS A 219 -21.24 1.80 6.91
C LYS A 219 -22.38 2.50 6.15
N ILE A 220 -22.05 3.35 5.17
CA ILE A 220 -23.04 4.05 4.32
C ILE A 220 -23.89 3.03 3.52
N LEU A 221 -23.27 1.99 2.97
CA LEU A 221 -23.98 0.91 2.26
C LEU A 221 -25.05 0.27 3.12
N LYS A 222 -24.72 -0.01 4.38
CA LYS A 222 -25.68 -0.60 5.34
C LYS A 222 -26.80 0.37 5.71
N GLU A 223 -26.46 1.62 6.06
CA GLU A 223 -27.41 2.61 6.58
C GLU A 223 -28.34 3.15 5.49
N LYS A 224 -27.80 3.48 4.32
CA LYS A 224 -28.55 4.14 3.23
C LYS A 224 -29.18 3.18 2.23
N TYR A 225 -28.49 2.06 1.93
CA TYR A 225 -28.90 1.14 0.86
C TYR A 225 -29.36 -0.23 1.38
N GLY A 226 -29.21 -0.52 2.68
CA GLY A 226 -29.53 -1.83 3.27
C GLY A 226 -28.64 -2.95 2.74
N ILE A 227 -27.44 -2.65 2.25
CA ILE A 227 -26.48 -3.60 1.68
C ILE A 227 -25.50 -4.04 2.77
N ASN A 228 -25.38 -5.36 2.95
CA ASN A 228 -24.40 -5.98 3.85
C ASN A 228 -23.11 -6.31 3.08
N ALA A 229 -22.18 -5.34 3.04
CA ALA A 229 -20.90 -5.48 2.37
C ALA A 229 -19.82 -6.02 3.31
N GLY A 230 -18.97 -6.94 2.81
CA GLY A 230 -17.71 -7.32 3.43
C GLY A 230 -16.58 -6.42 2.99
N LEU A 231 -15.48 -6.39 3.78
CA LEU A 231 -14.26 -5.65 3.46
C LEU A 231 -13.03 -6.53 3.70
N ILE A 232 -12.19 -6.62 2.69
CA ILE A 232 -10.88 -7.29 2.71
C ILE A 232 -9.79 -6.23 2.56
N ASP A 233 -8.82 -6.25 3.47
CA ASP A 233 -7.55 -5.56 3.31
C ASP A 233 -6.57 -6.46 2.56
N MET A 234 -6.36 -6.16 1.30
CA MET A 234 -5.39 -6.82 0.42
C MET A 234 -4.05 -6.08 0.47
N HIS A 235 -3.47 -5.97 1.66
CA HIS A 235 -2.24 -5.24 1.90
C HIS A 235 -1.03 -5.74 1.09
N THR A 236 -1.08 -6.94 0.54
CA THR A 236 -0.05 -7.46 -0.36
C THR A 236 -0.62 -7.65 -1.76
N LEU A 237 -0.16 -6.82 -2.69
CA LEU A 237 -0.56 -6.90 -4.09
C LEU A 237 0.18 -8.02 -4.83
N LYS A 238 1.41 -8.32 -4.40
CA LYS A 238 2.24 -9.36 -4.96
C LYS A 238 3.14 -9.98 -3.87
N PRO A 239 3.02 -11.30 -3.57
CA PRO A 239 2.04 -12.22 -4.16
C PRO A 239 0.60 -11.88 -3.75
N LEU A 240 -0.34 -12.09 -4.67
CA LEU A 240 -1.77 -11.85 -4.43
C LEU A 240 -2.38 -13.02 -3.65
N ASP A 241 -3.19 -12.76 -2.64
CA ASP A 241 -3.94 -13.79 -1.91
C ASP A 241 -5.17 -14.26 -2.72
N THR A 242 -4.92 -15.14 -3.65
CA THR A 242 -5.95 -15.70 -4.55
C THR A 242 -6.95 -16.59 -3.83
N GLU A 243 -6.56 -17.23 -2.73
CA GLU A 243 -7.45 -18.06 -1.92
C GLU A 243 -8.57 -17.21 -1.29
N THR A 244 -8.20 -16.04 -0.74
CA THR A 244 -9.16 -15.08 -0.19
C THR A 244 -10.08 -14.53 -1.28
N ILE A 245 -9.56 -14.18 -2.48
CA ILE A 245 -10.39 -13.73 -3.60
C ILE A 245 -11.39 -14.81 -4.01
N ALA A 246 -10.95 -16.06 -4.16
CA ALA A 246 -11.82 -17.18 -4.49
C ALA A 246 -12.93 -17.41 -3.45
N LYS A 247 -12.58 -17.29 -2.15
CA LYS A 247 -13.56 -17.37 -1.05
C LYS A 247 -14.61 -16.26 -1.19
N CYS A 248 -14.20 -15.02 -1.36
CA CYS A 248 -15.09 -13.87 -1.50
C CYS A 248 -16.00 -13.99 -2.73
N ALA A 249 -15.44 -14.41 -3.87
CA ALA A 249 -16.19 -14.61 -5.10
C ALA A 249 -17.33 -15.64 -4.93
N ARG A 250 -17.06 -16.76 -4.24
CA ARG A 250 -18.09 -17.77 -3.94
C ARG A 250 -19.11 -17.29 -2.93
N GLN A 251 -18.70 -16.49 -1.95
CA GLN A 251 -19.53 -16.06 -0.84
C GLN A 251 -20.56 -15.01 -1.23
N THR A 252 -20.14 -13.99 -2.01
CA THR A 252 -20.97 -12.81 -2.31
C THR A 252 -21.40 -12.71 -3.77
N GLY A 253 -20.68 -13.37 -4.69
CA GLY A 253 -20.96 -13.27 -6.13
C GLY A 253 -20.80 -11.85 -6.71
N SER A 254 -20.30 -10.91 -5.92
CA SER A 254 -20.12 -9.51 -6.31
C SER A 254 -18.85 -8.95 -5.66
N ILE A 255 -17.95 -8.43 -6.48
CA ILE A 255 -16.65 -7.92 -6.01
C ILE A 255 -16.46 -6.47 -6.47
N VAL A 256 -16.01 -5.62 -5.57
CA VAL A 256 -15.59 -4.24 -5.84
C VAL A 256 -14.14 -4.11 -5.40
N THR A 257 -13.27 -3.53 -6.22
CA THR A 257 -11.92 -3.17 -5.78
C THR A 257 -11.79 -1.67 -5.59
N VAL A 258 -11.04 -1.24 -4.57
CA VAL A 258 -10.77 0.18 -4.29
C VAL A 258 -9.28 0.37 -4.08
N GLU A 259 -8.68 1.24 -4.90
CA GLU A 259 -7.24 1.50 -4.89
C GLU A 259 -6.91 2.97 -5.16
N GLU A 260 -5.89 3.50 -4.50
CA GLU A 260 -5.35 4.85 -4.75
C GLU A 260 -4.25 4.79 -5.82
N ALA A 261 -4.61 4.30 -6.97
CA ALA A 261 -3.75 4.15 -8.14
C ALA A 261 -4.59 4.16 -9.41
N SER A 262 -3.93 4.13 -10.58
CA SER A 262 -4.62 3.86 -11.83
C SER A 262 -5.32 2.49 -11.77
N ILE A 263 -6.57 2.44 -12.25
CA ILE A 263 -7.29 1.18 -12.41
C ILE A 263 -6.62 0.25 -13.45
N ASN A 264 -5.66 0.77 -14.23
CA ASN A 264 -4.93 0.02 -15.23
C ASN A 264 -3.67 -0.58 -14.62
N GLY A 265 -3.66 -1.89 -14.40
CA GLY A 265 -2.50 -2.66 -13.92
C GLY A 265 -2.33 -2.76 -12.40
N GLY A 266 -3.16 -2.06 -11.58
CA GLY A 266 -3.11 -2.12 -10.12
C GLY A 266 -3.86 -3.30 -9.50
N LEU A 267 -4.39 -3.09 -8.29
CA LEU A 267 -5.13 -4.10 -7.52
C LEU A 267 -6.37 -4.61 -8.27
N GLY A 268 -7.16 -3.68 -8.81
CA GLY A 268 -8.37 -4.04 -9.54
C GLY A 268 -8.10 -4.88 -10.78
N SER A 269 -6.99 -4.62 -11.48
CA SER A 269 -6.55 -5.45 -12.60
C SER A 269 -6.12 -6.84 -12.14
N ALA A 270 -5.33 -6.94 -11.06
CA ALA A 270 -4.89 -8.22 -10.51
C ALA A 270 -6.06 -9.12 -10.10
N VAL A 271 -7.05 -8.53 -9.43
CA VAL A 271 -8.28 -9.24 -9.03
C VAL A 271 -9.09 -9.65 -10.26
N ALA A 272 -9.25 -8.75 -11.24
CA ALA A 272 -9.99 -9.03 -12.49
C ALA A 272 -9.36 -10.16 -13.29
N GLU A 273 -8.04 -10.17 -13.45
CA GLU A 273 -7.27 -11.22 -14.12
C GLU A 273 -7.56 -12.58 -13.46
N TYR A 274 -7.38 -12.66 -12.13
CA TYR A 274 -7.66 -13.88 -11.39
C TYR A 274 -9.12 -14.36 -11.53
N LEU A 275 -10.09 -13.45 -11.39
CA LEU A 275 -11.51 -13.77 -11.50
C LEU A 275 -11.87 -14.28 -12.90
N CYS A 276 -11.32 -13.64 -13.94
CA CYS A 276 -11.56 -14.04 -15.34
C CYS A 276 -10.97 -15.42 -15.63
N GLU A 277 -9.72 -15.66 -15.23
CA GLU A 277 -9.02 -16.94 -15.43
C GLU A 277 -9.70 -18.11 -14.69
N ASN A 278 -10.42 -17.82 -13.61
CA ASN A 278 -11.13 -18.83 -12.81
C ASN A 278 -12.65 -18.86 -13.05
N GLY A 279 -13.14 -18.28 -14.15
CA GLY A 279 -14.52 -18.43 -14.62
C GLY A 279 -15.55 -17.72 -13.74
N PHE A 280 -15.21 -16.60 -13.11
CA PHE A 280 -16.14 -15.83 -12.30
C PHE A 280 -17.25 -15.22 -13.17
N GLY A 281 -18.49 -15.66 -12.96
CA GLY A 281 -19.69 -15.17 -13.65
C GLY A 281 -20.48 -14.10 -12.89
N GLY A 282 -19.92 -13.57 -11.78
CA GLY A 282 -20.58 -12.59 -10.93
C GLY A 282 -20.36 -11.13 -11.37
N LYS A 283 -20.73 -10.20 -10.49
CA LYS A 283 -20.60 -8.76 -10.75
C LYS A 283 -19.23 -8.25 -10.27
N PHE A 284 -18.58 -7.41 -11.11
CA PHE A 284 -17.28 -6.83 -10.78
C PHE A 284 -17.19 -5.37 -11.19
N THR A 285 -16.60 -4.53 -10.35
CA THR A 285 -16.22 -3.15 -10.69
C THR A 285 -14.97 -2.71 -9.96
N ARG A 286 -14.26 -1.75 -10.55
CA ARG A 286 -13.03 -1.16 -10.01
C ARG A 286 -13.26 0.31 -9.66
N ILE A 287 -12.74 0.75 -8.53
CA ILE A 287 -12.74 2.14 -8.08
C ILE A 287 -11.28 2.55 -7.89
N GLY A 288 -10.86 3.57 -8.58
CA GLY A 288 -9.51 4.13 -8.59
C GLY A 288 -9.45 5.25 -9.63
N LEU A 289 -8.24 5.65 -10.00
CA LEU A 289 -8.04 6.71 -11.00
C LEU A 289 -8.21 6.13 -12.42
N PRO A 290 -8.98 6.80 -13.28
CA PRO A 290 -9.11 6.43 -14.69
C PRO A 290 -7.79 6.71 -15.45
N ASP A 291 -7.80 6.48 -16.78
CA ASP A 291 -6.64 6.73 -17.65
C ASP A 291 -6.49 8.24 -17.94
N GLU A 292 -6.10 8.96 -16.88
CA GLU A 292 -5.80 10.41 -16.95
C GLU A 292 -4.82 10.81 -15.85
N PHE A 293 -4.13 11.93 -16.03
CA PHE A 293 -3.36 12.54 -14.94
C PHE A 293 -4.31 13.07 -13.86
N SER A 294 -3.94 12.88 -12.59
CA SER A 294 -4.79 13.30 -11.48
C SER A 294 -5.08 14.81 -11.51
N VAL A 295 -6.30 15.18 -11.12
CA VAL A 295 -6.65 16.59 -10.92
C VAL A 295 -5.83 17.22 -9.81
N LEU A 296 -5.69 18.55 -9.84
CA LEU A 296 -5.10 19.34 -8.76
C LEU A 296 -6.15 19.57 -7.67
N GLY A 297 -5.77 19.36 -6.43
CA GLY A 297 -6.66 19.60 -5.29
C GLY A 297 -6.03 19.11 -3.99
N SER A 298 -6.73 19.31 -2.87
CA SER A 298 -6.41 18.61 -1.63
C SER A 298 -6.64 17.10 -1.80
N PRO A 299 -5.99 16.24 -1.03
CA PRO A 299 -6.24 14.80 -1.08
C PRO A 299 -7.73 14.44 -0.98
N ASP A 300 -8.45 15.09 -0.08
CA ASP A 300 -9.89 14.89 0.12
C ASP A 300 -10.71 15.26 -1.13
N ASP A 301 -10.41 16.38 -1.78
CA ASP A 301 -11.08 16.79 -3.03
C ASP A 301 -10.78 15.82 -4.17
N VAL A 302 -9.54 15.34 -4.28
CA VAL A 302 -9.15 14.36 -5.28
C VAL A 302 -9.85 13.01 -5.04
N TYR A 303 -9.95 12.55 -3.80
CA TYR A 303 -10.73 11.35 -3.47
C TYR A 303 -12.21 11.50 -3.81
N LYS A 304 -12.82 12.65 -3.50
CA LYS A 304 -14.21 12.95 -3.86
C LYS A 304 -14.41 12.95 -5.37
N TYR A 305 -13.53 13.63 -6.11
CA TYR A 305 -13.61 13.74 -7.55
C TYR A 305 -13.60 12.36 -8.25
N TYR A 306 -12.70 11.45 -7.82
CA TYR A 306 -12.61 10.11 -8.40
C TYR A 306 -13.59 9.10 -7.77
N GLY A 307 -14.37 9.51 -6.77
CA GLY A 307 -15.31 8.63 -6.06
C GLY A 307 -14.64 7.54 -5.24
N MET A 308 -13.44 7.81 -4.75
CA MET A 308 -12.71 6.99 -3.78
C MET A 308 -13.03 7.39 -2.33
N HIS A 309 -13.82 8.45 -2.13
CA HIS A 309 -14.37 8.85 -0.84
C HIS A 309 -15.53 7.90 -0.42
N PRO A 310 -15.90 7.79 0.87
CA PRO A 310 -16.89 6.82 1.35
C PRO A 310 -18.22 6.83 0.59
N GLU A 311 -18.75 8.02 0.31
CA GLU A 311 -20.01 8.19 -0.44
C GLU A 311 -19.89 7.65 -1.86
N GLY A 312 -18.80 7.97 -2.56
CA GLY A 312 -18.55 7.51 -3.92
C GLY A 312 -18.36 5.99 -3.99
N ILE A 313 -17.64 5.41 -3.00
CA ILE A 313 -17.48 3.95 -2.89
C ILE A 313 -18.84 3.29 -2.69
N ALA A 314 -19.65 3.83 -1.77
CA ALA A 314 -20.99 3.31 -1.49
C ALA A 314 -21.91 3.43 -2.72
N GLU A 315 -21.94 4.58 -3.39
CA GLU A 315 -22.76 4.80 -4.57
C GLU A 315 -22.40 3.87 -5.74
N LYS A 316 -21.10 3.78 -6.09
CA LYS A 316 -20.63 2.88 -7.15
C LYS A 316 -20.91 1.41 -6.82
N THR A 317 -20.77 1.02 -5.55
CA THR A 317 -21.10 -0.35 -5.09
C THR A 317 -22.59 -0.64 -5.15
N ALA A 318 -23.45 0.29 -4.70
CA ALA A 318 -24.90 0.15 -4.77
C ALA A 318 -25.38 0.06 -6.23
N LYS A 319 -24.85 0.91 -7.12
CA LYS A 319 -25.11 0.85 -8.56
C LYS A 319 -24.76 -0.50 -9.19
N LEU A 320 -23.63 -1.10 -8.81
CA LEU A 320 -23.26 -2.46 -9.25
C LEU A 320 -24.34 -3.49 -8.91
N LEU A 321 -24.96 -3.34 -7.75
CA LEU A 321 -26.03 -4.25 -7.27
C LEU A 321 -27.42 -3.90 -7.80
N GLY A 322 -27.59 -2.77 -8.54
CA GLY A 322 -28.86 -2.32 -9.08
C GLY A 322 -29.72 -1.56 -8.06
N LYS A 323 -29.09 -0.89 -7.12
CA LYS A 323 -29.72 -0.08 -6.08
C LYS A 323 -29.54 1.40 -6.33
#